data_03a6c9c394094a1496b41d1f60d2f585
#
_entry.id   03a6c9c394094a1496b41d1f60d2f585
#
_cell.length_a   1.000
_cell.length_b   1.000
_cell.length_c   1.000
_cell.angle_alpha   90.00
_cell.angle_beta   90.00
_cell.angle_gamma   90.00
#
_symmetry.space_group_name_H-M   'P 1'
#
loop_
_entity.id
_entity.type
_entity.pdbx_description
1 polymer ?
#
loop_
_entity_poly.entity_id
_entity_poly.type
_entity_poly.pdbx_seq_one_letter_code
_entity_poly.pdbx_strand_id
1 'polypeptide(L)'
;TNAVTDSCAPMIIPDLFVQEVKGKSLIILEIAPGMQRPYYIKKKGLVKGTYIRTAGTTRPADQAMLQELLLEGKNKFFDQQPIPNLKVKPSDVAALCHSMRETAKKNAVSDFQRQEIKELTVNQLISWGVLLEHKGQLIPTYAYAMLTHQAGYPPVVQCAVFKTEDRAVFIDKREIDAPIQEQVEKAYQYVLEKINMGARFQGVYRQDIYELPPDSIRELIANALVHRNYLEPGSIQIALFSDRLEVTSPGGLMRGVTPEKMKEGFSKIRNRALANAFAYMNLIEKWGSGFPRILRDCRDYGLREPEILDFDGDLRVNLYRKTDQTTDQTPKTDQTTDQTANQTKNTDQTGTNLSVKLNDKEEAILAYIQKKPDSTQSEIAMATSL
;
A
#
# COMPACT_ATOMS: atom_id res chain seq x y z
N THR A 1 33.32 10.81 15.84
CA THR A 1 32.04 11.50 16.10
C THR A 1 31.96 12.83 15.37
N ASN A 2 32.94 13.73 15.53
CA ASN A 2 32.88 15.09 14.97
C ASN A 2 32.67 15.13 13.44
N ALA A 3 33.28 14.18 12.70
CA ALA A 3 33.10 14.11 11.24
C ALA A 3 31.62 13.91 10.82
N VAL A 4 30.84 13.16 11.58
CA VAL A 4 29.40 12.95 11.33
C VAL A 4 28.60 14.14 11.89
N THR A 5 28.86 14.51 13.15
CA THR A 5 28.14 15.55 13.87
C THR A 5 28.23 16.90 13.18
N ASP A 6 29.43 17.29 12.71
CA ASP A 6 29.69 18.60 12.11
C ASP A 6 29.31 18.67 10.64
N SER A 7 29.28 17.53 9.95
CA SER A 7 29.01 17.47 8.51
C SER A 7 27.53 17.40 8.16
N CYS A 8 26.65 17.04 9.12
CA CYS A 8 25.24 16.88 8.90
C CYS A 8 24.39 18.01 9.52
N ALA A 9 23.28 18.31 8.90
CA ALA A 9 22.22 19.18 9.44
C ALA A 9 20.87 18.52 9.19
N PRO A 10 19.94 18.52 10.18
CA PRO A 10 20.21 18.78 11.61
C PRO A 10 21.37 17.93 12.16
N MET A 11 21.90 18.31 13.31
CA MET A 11 23.01 17.61 13.93
C MET A 11 22.65 16.15 14.24
N ILE A 12 23.55 15.24 13.88
CA ILE A 12 23.43 13.80 14.18
C ILE A 12 24.42 13.48 15.28
N ILE A 13 23.96 12.91 16.38
CA ILE A 13 24.82 12.41 17.47
C ILE A 13 24.81 10.90 17.38
N PRO A 14 25.88 10.28 16.85
CA PRO A 14 26.00 8.83 16.82
C PRO A 14 26.46 8.27 18.15
N ASP A 15 25.97 7.10 18.52
CA ASP A 15 26.58 6.27 19.56
C ASP A 15 27.78 5.56 18.97
N LEU A 16 28.93 5.67 19.65
CA LEU A 16 30.19 5.11 19.18
C LEU A 16 30.73 4.15 20.23
N PHE A 17 30.98 2.92 19.80
CA PHE A 17 31.64 1.91 20.63
C PHE A 17 32.65 1.09 19.82
N VAL A 18 33.60 0.47 20.52
CA VAL A 18 34.61 -0.40 19.92
C VAL A 18 34.30 -1.83 20.32
N GLN A 19 34.27 -2.71 19.35
CA GLN A 19 34.06 -4.15 19.56
C GLN A 19 35.20 -4.93 18.92
N GLU A 20 35.75 -5.92 19.64
CA GLU A 20 36.74 -6.82 19.10
C GLU A 20 36.06 -8.04 18.44
N VAL A 21 36.39 -8.30 17.17
CA VAL A 21 35.84 -9.43 16.40
C VAL A 21 37.02 -10.13 15.72
N LYS A 22 37.24 -11.39 16.02
CA LYS A 22 38.32 -12.21 15.45
C LYS A 22 39.70 -11.55 15.57
N GLY A 23 40.02 -10.94 16.74
CA GLY A 23 41.29 -10.26 17.00
C GLY A 23 41.47 -8.92 16.28
N LYS A 24 40.42 -8.35 15.70
CA LYS A 24 40.43 -7.01 15.08
C LYS A 24 39.48 -6.08 15.81
N SER A 25 39.96 -4.89 16.17
CA SER A 25 39.10 -3.84 16.76
C SER A 25 38.30 -3.16 15.70
N LEU A 26 36.96 -3.21 15.81
CA LEU A 26 36.01 -2.53 14.94
C LEU A 26 35.43 -1.33 15.66
N ILE A 27 35.37 -0.20 14.98
CA ILE A 27 34.62 0.99 15.41
C ILE A 27 33.21 0.86 14.88
N ILE A 28 32.23 0.81 15.77
CA ILE A 28 30.81 0.73 15.43
C ILE A 28 30.18 2.10 15.70
N LEU A 29 29.52 2.66 14.69
CA LEU A 29 28.68 3.84 14.83
C LEU A 29 27.23 3.43 14.68
N GLU A 30 26.45 3.67 15.73
CA GLU A 30 25.01 3.49 15.71
C GLU A 30 24.32 4.85 15.61
N ILE A 31 23.39 4.98 14.66
CA ILE A 31 22.63 6.21 14.44
C ILE A 31 21.15 5.87 14.55
N ALA A 32 20.52 6.31 15.64
CA ALA A 32 19.10 6.15 15.84
C ALA A 32 18.29 6.99 14.84
N PRO A 33 17.08 6.54 14.46
CA PRO A 33 16.19 7.31 13.62
C PRO A 33 15.86 8.67 14.23
N GLY A 34 16.24 9.76 13.55
CA GLY A 34 15.99 11.11 14.03
C GLY A 34 14.60 11.64 13.67
N MET A 35 14.09 12.55 14.51
CA MET A 35 12.77 13.17 14.35
C MET A 35 12.79 14.43 13.47
N GLN A 36 13.94 15.06 13.28
CA GLN A 36 14.09 16.34 12.58
C GLN A 36 14.46 16.17 11.11
N ARG A 37 13.73 15.39 10.38
CA ARG A 37 13.97 15.12 8.95
C ARG A 37 13.68 16.36 8.08
N PRO A 38 14.36 16.48 6.90
CA PRO A 38 15.42 15.63 6.38
C PRO A 38 16.79 15.96 6.99
N TYR A 39 17.62 14.94 7.15
CA TYR A 39 19.04 15.11 7.45
C TYR A 39 19.82 15.21 6.14
N TYR A 40 20.75 16.15 6.07
CA TYR A 40 21.50 16.41 4.85
C TYR A 40 22.95 16.79 5.12
N ILE A 41 23.80 16.62 4.12
CA ILE A 41 25.22 17.04 4.18
C ILE A 41 25.30 18.57 4.07
N LYS A 42 25.74 19.26 5.14
CA LYS A 42 25.79 20.72 5.21
C LYS A 42 26.45 21.39 3.99
N LYS A 43 27.62 20.89 3.56
CA LYS A 43 28.36 21.46 2.41
C LYS A 43 27.58 21.37 1.10
N LYS A 44 26.65 20.44 0.94
CA LYS A 44 25.85 20.28 -0.27
C LYS A 44 24.50 21.00 -0.20
N GLY A 45 24.10 21.47 0.99
CA GLY A 45 22.82 22.09 1.24
C GLY A 45 21.66 21.09 1.23
N LEU A 46 20.46 21.55 1.59
CA LEU A 46 19.27 20.71 1.78
C LEU A 46 18.92 19.87 0.54
N VAL A 47 18.85 20.50 -0.64
CA VAL A 47 18.39 19.85 -1.87
C VAL A 47 19.38 18.79 -2.38
N LYS A 48 20.66 19.17 -2.51
CA LYS A 48 21.71 18.29 -3.06
C LYS A 48 22.36 17.39 -2.01
N GLY A 49 22.15 17.67 -0.74
CA GLY A 49 22.77 16.97 0.39
C GLY A 49 21.87 15.94 1.07
N THR A 50 20.59 15.89 0.70
CA THR A 50 19.66 14.87 1.21
C THR A 50 19.75 13.61 0.38
N TYR A 51 20.03 12.49 1.05
CA TYR A 51 20.15 11.18 0.43
C TYR A 51 19.15 10.20 1.04
N ILE A 52 18.66 9.33 0.21
CA ILE A 52 17.77 8.21 0.59
C ILE A 52 18.41 6.88 0.20
N ARG A 53 18.04 5.83 0.91
CA ARG A 53 18.43 4.47 0.55
C ARG A 53 17.21 3.74 -0.01
N THR A 54 17.30 3.32 -1.27
CA THR A 54 16.24 2.62 -1.98
C THR A 54 16.84 1.39 -2.63
N ALA A 55 16.19 0.24 -2.48
CA ALA A 55 16.62 -1.04 -3.08
C ALA A 55 18.13 -1.34 -2.90
N GLY A 56 18.68 -1.07 -1.70
CA GLY A 56 20.10 -1.33 -1.40
C GLY A 56 21.07 -0.24 -1.90
N THR A 57 20.63 0.75 -2.69
CA THR A 57 21.47 1.84 -3.19
C THR A 57 21.20 3.15 -2.44
N THR A 58 22.21 4.02 -2.36
CA THR A 58 22.09 5.38 -1.80
C THR A 58 22.08 6.37 -2.95
N ARG A 59 21.00 7.16 -3.05
CA ARG A 59 20.82 8.18 -4.11
C ARG A 59 20.33 9.50 -3.54
N PRO A 60 20.52 10.63 -4.23
CA PRO A 60 19.93 11.91 -3.83
C PRO A 60 18.39 11.79 -3.80
N ALA A 61 17.75 12.44 -2.83
CA ALA A 61 16.30 12.57 -2.82
C ALA A 61 15.85 13.51 -3.96
N ASP A 62 14.81 13.12 -4.69
CA ASP A 62 14.14 13.99 -5.63
C ASP A 62 13.29 15.05 -4.91
N GLN A 63 12.62 15.91 -5.68
CA GLN A 63 11.87 17.03 -5.11
C GLN A 63 10.64 16.58 -4.31
N ALA A 64 9.92 15.57 -4.79
CA ALA A 64 8.73 15.04 -4.11
C ALA A 64 9.11 14.35 -2.80
N MET A 65 10.13 13.49 -2.84
CA MET A 65 10.68 12.84 -1.65
C MET A 65 11.20 13.85 -0.62
N LEU A 66 11.86 14.92 -1.07
CA LEU A 66 12.35 15.98 -0.18
C LEU A 66 11.18 16.70 0.51
N GLN A 67 10.09 17.00 -0.21
CA GLN A 67 8.89 17.59 0.38
C GLN A 67 8.23 16.66 1.39
N GLU A 68 8.12 15.36 1.09
CA GLU A 68 7.59 14.35 2.01
C GLU A 68 8.42 14.30 3.30
N LEU A 69 9.76 14.26 3.19
CA LEU A 69 10.67 14.29 4.35
C LEU A 69 10.53 15.58 5.19
N LEU A 70 10.32 16.73 4.55
CA LEU A 70 10.10 18.01 5.25
C LEU A 70 8.76 18.01 6.01
N LEU A 71 7.70 17.45 5.44
CA LEU A 71 6.41 17.30 6.10
C LEU A 71 6.51 16.33 7.28
N GLU A 72 7.14 15.17 7.05
CA GLU A 72 7.38 14.14 8.07
C GLU A 72 8.16 14.72 9.27
N GLY A 73 9.25 15.46 9.00
CA GLY A 73 10.07 16.09 10.04
C GLY A 73 9.36 17.17 10.85
N LYS A 74 8.30 17.75 10.30
CA LYS A 74 7.43 18.73 10.98
C LYS A 74 6.18 18.09 11.58
N ASN A 75 6.04 16.77 11.48
CA ASN A 75 4.82 16.04 11.84
C ASN A 75 3.56 16.62 11.17
N LYS A 76 3.69 16.99 9.88
CA LYS A 76 2.62 17.52 9.06
C LYS A 76 2.29 16.56 7.92
N PHE A 77 1.03 16.59 7.50
CA PHE A 77 0.52 15.77 6.40
C PHE A 77 0.20 16.66 5.20
N PHE A 78 0.42 16.16 3.98
CA PHE A 78 0.16 16.94 2.77
C PHE A 78 -1.30 17.38 2.69
N ASP A 79 -2.22 16.48 2.94
CA ASP A 79 -3.66 16.71 2.85
C ASP A 79 -4.17 17.78 3.84
N GLN A 80 -3.42 18.05 4.92
CA GLN A 80 -3.71 19.10 5.90
C GLN A 80 -3.07 20.46 5.58
N GLN A 81 -2.29 20.57 4.47
CA GLN A 81 -1.73 21.85 4.08
C GLN A 81 -2.81 22.75 3.48
N PRO A 82 -2.75 24.07 3.74
CA PRO A 82 -3.68 25.01 3.12
C PRO A 82 -3.50 25.02 1.60
N ILE A 83 -4.62 25.01 0.87
CA ILE A 83 -4.60 25.12 -0.58
C ILE A 83 -4.68 26.61 -0.99
N PRO A 84 -3.76 27.11 -1.81
CA PRO A 84 -3.75 28.53 -2.23
C PRO A 84 -5.00 28.87 -3.06
N ASN A 85 -5.46 30.13 -2.91
CA ASN A 85 -6.49 30.74 -3.75
C ASN A 85 -7.88 30.09 -3.71
N LEU A 86 -8.11 29.06 -2.89
CA LEU A 86 -9.43 28.49 -2.68
C LEU A 86 -10.14 29.21 -1.53
N LYS A 87 -11.40 29.60 -1.74
CA LYS A 87 -12.23 30.23 -0.72
C LYS A 87 -13.32 29.25 -0.28
N VAL A 88 -13.66 29.30 1.00
CA VAL A 88 -14.70 28.46 1.61
C VAL A 88 -15.88 29.34 2.00
N LYS A 89 -17.09 28.95 1.57
CA LYS A 89 -18.35 29.55 2.03
C LYS A 89 -18.99 28.66 3.11
N PRO A 90 -19.68 29.21 4.11
CA PRO A 90 -20.38 28.40 5.09
C PRO A 90 -21.37 27.40 4.50
N SER A 91 -22.05 27.75 3.40
CA SER A 91 -22.93 26.86 2.64
C SER A 91 -22.23 25.62 2.12
N ASP A 92 -20.99 25.77 1.61
CA ASP A 92 -20.21 24.68 1.02
C ASP A 92 -19.76 23.71 2.11
N VAL A 93 -19.42 24.23 3.28
CA VAL A 93 -19.06 23.40 4.44
C VAL A 93 -20.27 22.61 4.94
N ALA A 94 -21.45 23.24 5.02
CA ALA A 94 -22.69 22.57 5.40
C ALA A 94 -23.05 21.45 4.39
N ALA A 95 -22.92 21.72 3.10
CA ALA A 95 -23.12 20.74 2.03
C ALA A 95 -22.14 19.56 2.16
N LEU A 96 -20.87 19.82 2.44
CA LEU A 96 -19.86 18.78 2.68
C LEU A 96 -20.23 17.91 3.89
N CYS A 97 -20.56 18.52 5.02
CA CYS A 97 -20.96 17.79 6.23
C CYS A 97 -22.18 16.89 5.95
N HIS A 98 -23.17 17.42 5.24
CA HIS A 98 -24.37 16.66 4.85
C HIS A 98 -24.01 15.48 3.93
N SER A 99 -23.26 15.72 2.87
CA SER A 99 -22.83 14.69 1.92
C SER A 99 -22.02 13.56 2.61
N MET A 100 -21.09 13.92 3.47
CA MET A 100 -20.30 12.93 4.22
C MET A 100 -21.17 12.10 5.17
N ARG A 101 -22.16 12.73 5.84
CA ARG A 101 -23.10 12.02 6.71
C ARG A 101 -23.97 11.04 5.93
N GLU A 102 -24.51 11.45 4.78
CA GLU A 102 -25.31 10.55 3.93
C GLU A 102 -24.45 9.39 3.39
N THR A 103 -23.20 9.64 3.03
CA THR A 103 -22.24 8.59 2.67
C THR A 103 -22.02 7.63 3.83
N ALA A 104 -21.83 8.13 5.05
CA ALA A 104 -21.67 7.29 6.25
C ALA A 104 -22.90 6.40 6.50
N LYS A 105 -24.11 6.96 6.37
CA LYS A 105 -25.37 6.20 6.52
C LYS A 105 -25.52 5.12 5.44
N LYS A 106 -25.17 5.44 4.19
CA LYS A 106 -25.21 4.48 3.08
C LYS A 106 -24.28 3.29 3.32
N ASN A 107 -23.11 3.53 3.92
CA ASN A 107 -22.09 2.52 4.18
C ASN A 107 -22.24 1.82 5.53
N ALA A 108 -23.25 2.18 6.35
CA ALA A 108 -23.50 1.54 7.62
C ALA A 108 -23.96 0.08 7.40
N VAL A 109 -23.34 -0.86 8.11
CA VAL A 109 -23.60 -2.30 7.98
C VAL A 109 -24.93 -2.72 8.64
N SER A 110 -25.40 -1.93 9.64
CA SER A 110 -26.64 -2.20 10.38
C SER A 110 -27.45 -0.94 10.63
N ASP A 111 -28.75 -1.10 10.88
CA ASP A 111 -29.61 0.04 11.26
C ASP A 111 -29.19 0.67 12.58
N PHE A 112 -28.68 -0.12 13.51
CA PHE A 112 -28.10 0.40 14.74
C PHE A 112 -26.90 1.34 14.44
N GLN A 113 -25.95 0.88 13.63
CA GLN A 113 -24.79 1.72 13.23
C GLN A 113 -25.26 2.98 12.50
N ARG A 114 -26.29 2.89 11.65
CA ARG A 114 -26.85 4.03 10.92
C ARG A 114 -27.44 5.09 11.85
N GLN A 115 -28.09 4.68 12.93
CA GLN A 115 -28.66 5.58 13.94
C GLN A 115 -27.58 6.24 14.79
N GLU A 116 -26.46 5.56 15.06
CA GLU A 116 -25.35 6.08 15.85
C GLU A 116 -24.46 7.09 15.12
N ILE A 117 -24.65 7.30 13.81
CA ILE A 117 -23.87 8.26 13.02
C ILE A 117 -24.19 9.69 13.50
N LYS A 118 -23.23 10.25 14.23
CA LYS A 118 -23.32 11.60 14.75
C LYS A 118 -23.28 12.64 13.64
N GLU A 119 -23.91 13.77 13.89
CA GLU A 119 -23.84 14.92 13.00
C GLU A 119 -22.41 15.45 12.91
N LEU A 120 -21.96 15.71 11.69
CA LEU A 120 -20.62 16.23 11.43
C LEU A 120 -20.62 17.74 11.60
N THR A 121 -19.72 18.25 12.43
CA THR A 121 -19.59 19.67 12.74
C THR A 121 -18.35 20.29 12.08
N VAL A 122 -18.37 21.62 11.91
CA VAL A 122 -17.20 22.39 11.44
C VAL A 122 -15.98 22.14 12.34
N ASN A 123 -16.18 22.10 13.67
CA ASN A 123 -15.11 21.84 14.63
C ASN A 123 -14.46 20.47 14.43
N GLN A 124 -15.22 19.45 14.03
CA GLN A 124 -14.67 18.15 13.68
C GLN A 124 -13.83 18.21 12.40
N LEU A 125 -14.29 18.92 11.35
CA LEU A 125 -13.50 19.13 10.14
C LEU A 125 -12.18 19.86 10.43
N ILE A 126 -12.20 20.85 11.35
CA ILE A 126 -11.00 21.54 11.82
C ILE A 126 -10.10 20.57 12.59
N SER A 127 -10.64 19.79 13.52
CA SER A 127 -9.87 18.83 14.31
C SER A 127 -9.19 17.75 13.47
N TRP A 128 -9.77 17.37 12.33
CA TRP A 128 -9.20 16.42 11.39
C TRP A 128 -8.19 17.07 10.44
N GLY A 129 -8.18 18.41 10.33
CA GLY A 129 -7.34 19.16 9.41
C GLY A 129 -7.91 19.21 7.99
N VAL A 130 -9.21 18.95 7.80
CA VAL A 130 -9.93 19.21 6.53
C VAL A 130 -10.07 20.70 6.30
N LEU A 131 -10.30 21.43 7.37
CA LEU A 131 -10.29 22.88 7.42
C LEU A 131 -9.29 23.36 8.47
N LEU A 132 -8.73 24.54 8.28
CA LEU A 132 -7.97 25.27 9.30
C LEU A 132 -8.74 26.52 9.69
N GLU A 133 -8.48 27.05 10.87
CA GLU A 133 -9.02 28.31 11.31
C GLU A 133 -7.88 29.30 11.62
N HIS A 134 -7.99 30.48 11.09
CA HIS A 134 -7.09 31.57 11.42
C HIS A 134 -7.86 32.87 11.55
N LYS A 135 -7.81 33.50 12.73
CA LYS A 135 -8.50 34.77 13.05
C LYS A 135 -10.00 34.74 12.71
N GLY A 136 -10.68 33.65 13.03
CA GLY A 136 -12.11 33.45 12.75
C GLY A 136 -12.46 33.17 11.28
N GLN A 137 -11.47 33.01 10.41
CA GLN A 137 -11.68 32.63 9.01
C GLN A 137 -11.32 31.17 8.76
N LEU A 138 -12.18 30.46 8.03
CA LEU A 138 -11.93 29.10 7.61
C LEU A 138 -11.01 29.09 6.38
N ILE A 139 -9.95 28.28 6.46
CA ILE A 139 -8.96 28.09 5.41
C ILE A 139 -9.08 26.65 4.92
N PRO A 140 -9.35 26.43 3.63
CA PRO A 140 -9.43 25.08 3.07
C PRO A 140 -8.04 24.45 2.93
N THR A 141 -8.01 23.13 3.14
CA THR A 141 -6.81 22.31 2.92
C THR A 141 -6.95 21.48 1.65
N TYR A 142 -5.89 20.78 1.25
CA TYR A 142 -5.98 19.83 0.14
C TYR A 142 -7.03 18.74 0.38
N ALA A 143 -7.22 18.28 1.63
CA ALA A 143 -8.29 17.34 1.97
C ALA A 143 -9.68 17.92 1.67
N TYR A 144 -9.91 19.20 2.01
CA TYR A 144 -11.16 19.87 1.67
C TYR A 144 -11.39 19.89 0.15
N ALA A 145 -10.36 20.26 -0.61
CA ALA A 145 -10.44 20.30 -2.08
C ALA A 145 -10.74 18.93 -2.68
N MET A 146 -10.13 17.85 -2.14
CA MET A 146 -10.38 16.48 -2.57
C MET A 146 -11.80 16.01 -2.25
N LEU A 147 -12.32 16.33 -1.07
CA LEU A 147 -13.66 15.95 -0.63
C LEU A 147 -14.77 16.72 -1.36
N THR A 148 -14.47 17.93 -1.85
CA THR A 148 -15.42 18.81 -2.58
C THR A 148 -15.16 18.89 -4.07
N HIS A 149 -14.15 18.17 -4.57
CA HIS A 149 -13.76 18.17 -5.99
C HIS A 149 -13.46 19.57 -6.53
N GLN A 150 -12.49 20.25 -5.90
CA GLN A 150 -12.14 21.63 -6.27
C GLN A 150 -10.65 21.77 -6.58
N ALA A 151 -10.30 22.82 -7.33
CA ALA A 151 -8.91 23.16 -7.65
C ALA A 151 -8.08 22.02 -8.30
N GLY A 152 -8.73 21.16 -9.11
CA GLY A 152 -8.08 20.02 -9.77
C GLY A 152 -7.77 18.84 -8.83
N TYR A 153 -8.41 18.78 -7.65
CA TYR A 153 -8.27 17.68 -6.71
C TYR A 153 -9.61 16.99 -6.46
N PRO A 154 -9.59 15.65 -6.25
CA PRO A 154 -8.43 14.74 -6.39
C PRO A 154 -8.08 14.52 -7.88
N PRO A 155 -6.87 14.00 -8.20
CA PRO A 155 -6.59 13.48 -9.54
C PRO A 155 -7.58 12.38 -9.92
N VAL A 156 -7.85 12.25 -11.23
CA VAL A 156 -8.75 11.23 -11.76
C VAL A 156 -8.28 9.81 -11.43
N VAL A 157 -9.21 8.88 -11.24
CA VAL A 157 -8.94 7.45 -11.19
C VAL A 157 -9.15 6.86 -12.58
N GLN A 158 -8.16 6.14 -13.09
CA GLN A 158 -8.21 5.47 -14.38
C GLN A 158 -8.57 4.00 -14.20
N CYS A 159 -9.67 3.59 -14.82
CA CYS A 159 -10.12 2.21 -14.83
C CYS A 159 -10.01 1.64 -16.25
N ALA A 160 -9.55 0.40 -16.38
CA ALA A 160 -9.43 -0.26 -17.67
C ALA A 160 -9.69 -1.77 -17.57
N VAL A 161 -10.19 -2.36 -18.66
CA VAL A 161 -10.27 -3.80 -18.86
C VAL A 161 -9.37 -4.16 -20.05
N PHE A 162 -8.46 -5.11 -19.83
CA PHE A 162 -7.56 -5.63 -20.85
C PHE A 162 -8.03 -6.99 -21.33
N LYS A 163 -7.79 -7.28 -22.62
CA LYS A 163 -8.20 -8.55 -23.24
C LYS A 163 -7.34 -9.73 -22.77
N THR A 164 -6.08 -9.47 -22.52
CA THR A 164 -5.04 -10.44 -22.21
C THR A 164 -4.37 -10.13 -20.88
N GLU A 165 -3.35 -10.87 -20.51
CA GLU A 165 -2.55 -10.65 -19.29
C GLU A 165 -1.58 -9.46 -19.41
N ASP A 166 -1.40 -8.96 -20.63
CA ASP A 166 -0.61 -7.75 -20.91
C ASP A 166 -1.50 -6.52 -21.11
N ARG A 167 -0.89 -5.34 -21.18
CA ARG A 167 -1.59 -4.07 -21.38
C ARG A 167 -1.74 -3.66 -22.86
N ALA A 168 -1.64 -4.62 -23.79
CA ALA A 168 -1.58 -4.32 -25.21
C ALA A 168 -2.94 -3.92 -25.81
N VAL A 169 -4.04 -4.55 -25.37
CA VAL A 169 -5.36 -4.34 -25.95
C VAL A 169 -6.41 -4.01 -24.88
N PHE A 170 -6.95 -2.79 -24.96
CA PHE A 170 -8.08 -2.37 -24.13
C PHE A 170 -9.40 -2.92 -24.69
N ILE A 171 -10.23 -3.48 -23.79
CA ILE A 171 -11.63 -3.78 -24.08
C ILE A 171 -12.50 -2.58 -23.70
N ASP A 172 -12.21 -1.97 -22.53
CA ASP A 172 -12.95 -0.83 -22.00
C ASP A 172 -12.01 0.04 -21.15
N LYS A 173 -12.31 1.34 -21.10
CA LYS A 173 -11.61 2.29 -20.24
C LYS A 173 -12.58 3.35 -19.74
N ARG A 174 -12.37 3.80 -18.50
CA ARG A 174 -13.14 4.88 -17.88
C ARG A 174 -12.23 5.74 -17.01
N GLU A 175 -12.39 7.03 -17.10
CA GLU A 175 -11.80 7.99 -16.17
C GLU A 175 -12.88 8.47 -15.21
N ILE A 176 -12.56 8.45 -13.91
CA ILE A 176 -13.49 8.85 -12.85
C ILE A 176 -12.97 10.16 -12.27
N ASP A 177 -13.66 11.25 -12.65
CA ASP A 177 -13.42 12.61 -12.20
C ASP A 177 -14.60 13.02 -11.28
N ALA A 178 -14.35 13.01 -9.96
CA ALA A 178 -15.39 13.19 -8.95
C ALA A 178 -14.77 13.49 -7.58
N PRO A 179 -15.56 13.94 -6.57
CA PRO A 179 -15.12 13.95 -5.17
C PRO A 179 -14.55 12.60 -4.75
N ILE A 180 -13.52 12.63 -3.91
CA ILE A 180 -12.72 11.43 -3.58
C ILE A 180 -13.55 10.26 -3.04
N GLN A 181 -14.57 10.53 -2.22
CA GLN A 181 -15.48 9.50 -1.69
C GLN A 181 -16.35 8.88 -2.80
N GLU A 182 -16.69 9.64 -3.82
CA GLU A 182 -17.43 9.15 -4.98
C GLU A 182 -16.52 8.36 -5.94
N GLN A 183 -15.23 8.72 -6.01
CA GLN A 183 -14.27 7.94 -6.80
C GLN A 183 -14.18 6.51 -6.28
N VAL A 184 -14.21 6.29 -4.94
CA VAL A 184 -14.26 4.94 -4.36
C VAL A 184 -15.45 4.17 -4.91
N GLU A 185 -16.65 4.75 -4.80
CA GLU A 185 -17.89 4.06 -5.18
C GLU A 185 -17.97 3.80 -6.68
N LYS A 186 -17.65 4.82 -7.50
CA LYS A 186 -17.70 4.70 -8.96
C LYS A 186 -16.69 3.70 -9.51
N ALA A 187 -15.48 3.65 -8.91
CA ALA A 187 -14.45 2.68 -9.28
C ALA A 187 -14.83 1.26 -8.84
N TYR A 188 -15.38 1.12 -7.66
CA TYR A 188 -15.91 -0.15 -7.15
C TYR A 188 -17.01 -0.69 -8.05
N GLN A 189 -18.01 0.14 -8.42
CA GLN A 189 -19.09 -0.26 -9.31
C GLN A 189 -18.55 -0.63 -10.70
N TYR A 190 -17.58 0.13 -11.23
CA TYR A 190 -16.94 -0.23 -12.50
C TYR A 190 -16.33 -1.63 -12.47
N VAL A 191 -15.62 -1.98 -11.40
CA VAL A 191 -15.03 -3.33 -11.27
C VAL A 191 -16.13 -4.39 -11.20
N LEU A 192 -17.19 -4.18 -10.40
CA LEU A 192 -18.30 -5.13 -10.28
C LEU A 192 -19.05 -5.35 -11.60
N GLU A 193 -19.18 -4.30 -12.44
CA GLU A 193 -19.77 -4.41 -13.79
C GLU A 193 -18.96 -5.30 -14.74
N LYS A 194 -17.66 -5.48 -14.48
CA LYS A 194 -16.71 -6.12 -15.41
C LYS A 194 -16.22 -7.48 -14.95
N ILE A 195 -16.38 -7.83 -13.67
CA ILE A 195 -16.02 -9.15 -13.16
C ILE A 195 -17.18 -10.14 -13.31
N ASN A 196 -16.85 -11.43 -13.38
CA ASN A 196 -17.85 -12.46 -13.52
C ASN A 196 -18.65 -12.67 -12.24
N MET A 197 -19.91 -13.00 -12.40
CA MET A 197 -20.80 -13.42 -11.34
C MET A 197 -21.18 -14.87 -11.56
N GLY A 198 -20.80 -15.73 -10.62
CA GLY A 198 -21.18 -17.14 -10.58
C GLY A 198 -22.35 -17.39 -9.64
N ALA A 199 -22.75 -18.64 -9.55
CA ALA A 199 -23.78 -19.06 -8.61
C ALA A 199 -23.21 -20.15 -7.66
N ARG A 200 -23.38 -19.97 -6.37
CA ARG A 200 -23.13 -20.99 -5.36
C ARG A 200 -24.48 -21.53 -4.88
N PHE A 201 -24.60 -22.86 -4.84
CA PHE A 201 -25.79 -23.49 -4.29
C PHE A 201 -25.53 -23.89 -2.82
N GLN A 202 -26.37 -23.39 -1.92
CA GLN A 202 -26.36 -23.75 -0.51
C GLN A 202 -27.69 -24.47 -0.20
N GLY A 203 -27.68 -25.79 -0.30
CA GLY A 203 -28.91 -26.57 -0.32
C GLY A 203 -29.75 -26.26 -1.56
N VAL A 204 -31.01 -25.85 -1.36
CA VAL A 204 -31.94 -25.47 -2.44
C VAL A 204 -31.85 -23.98 -2.86
N TYR A 205 -31.05 -23.19 -2.16
CA TYR A 205 -30.93 -21.77 -2.43
C TYR A 205 -29.73 -21.48 -3.33
N ARG A 206 -29.97 -20.75 -4.42
CA ARG A 206 -28.94 -20.17 -5.28
C ARG A 206 -28.51 -18.84 -4.68
N GLN A 207 -27.22 -18.67 -4.47
CA GLN A 207 -26.61 -17.39 -4.10
C GLN A 207 -25.68 -16.95 -5.22
N ASP A 208 -25.94 -15.78 -5.78
CA ASP A 208 -25.04 -15.19 -6.77
C ASP A 208 -23.82 -14.62 -6.07
N ILE A 209 -22.62 -15.03 -6.51
CA ILE A 209 -21.34 -14.67 -5.89
C ILE A 209 -20.44 -14.13 -6.98
N TYR A 210 -19.85 -12.96 -6.73
CA TYR A 210 -18.79 -12.43 -7.59
C TYR A 210 -17.55 -13.31 -7.51
N GLU A 211 -16.79 -13.39 -8.60
CA GLU A 211 -15.54 -14.17 -8.66
C GLU A 211 -14.41 -13.61 -7.76
N LEU A 212 -14.45 -12.32 -7.44
CA LEU A 212 -13.59 -11.64 -6.47
C LEU A 212 -14.43 -11.13 -5.29
N PRO A 213 -13.89 -11.11 -4.05
CA PRO A 213 -14.62 -10.64 -2.88
C PRO A 213 -14.94 -9.14 -3.00
N PRO A 214 -16.22 -8.72 -3.02
CA PRO A 214 -16.60 -7.31 -3.23
C PRO A 214 -16.05 -6.37 -2.15
N ASP A 215 -16.07 -6.80 -0.88
CA ASP A 215 -15.57 -6.00 0.24
C ASP A 215 -14.06 -5.76 0.12
N SER A 216 -13.31 -6.77 -0.32
CA SER A 216 -11.87 -6.65 -0.57
C SER A 216 -11.54 -5.69 -1.72
N ILE A 217 -12.34 -5.70 -2.79
CA ILE A 217 -12.19 -4.75 -3.91
C ILE A 217 -12.40 -3.33 -3.41
N ARG A 218 -13.48 -3.09 -2.66
CA ARG A 218 -13.81 -1.77 -2.12
C ARG A 218 -12.74 -1.26 -1.16
N GLU A 219 -12.29 -2.10 -0.24
CA GLU A 219 -11.23 -1.79 0.72
C GLU A 219 -9.93 -1.43 0.01
N LEU A 220 -9.56 -2.21 -1.03
CA LEU A 220 -8.34 -1.96 -1.79
C LEU A 220 -8.37 -0.62 -2.51
N ILE A 221 -9.50 -0.27 -3.14
CA ILE A 221 -9.70 1.01 -3.82
C ILE A 221 -9.66 2.16 -2.82
N ALA A 222 -10.35 2.04 -1.69
CA ALA A 222 -10.36 3.07 -0.66
C ALA A 222 -8.97 3.29 -0.07
N ASN A 223 -8.23 2.22 0.20
CA ASN A 223 -6.84 2.28 0.67
C ASN A 223 -5.91 2.94 -0.35
N ALA A 224 -6.06 2.62 -1.64
CA ALA A 224 -5.28 3.25 -2.70
C ALA A 224 -5.45 4.77 -2.71
N LEU A 225 -6.68 5.28 -2.52
CA LEU A 225 -6.98 6.71 -2.46
C LEU A 225 -6.45 7.37 -1.19
N VAL A 226 -6.65 6.75 -0.02
CA VAL A 226 -6.22 7.33 1.27
C VAL A 226 -4.71 7.31 1.44
N HIS A 227 -4.02 6.29 0.93
CA HIS A 227 -2.57 6.13 1.07
C HIS A 227 -1.75 6.67 -0.11
N ARG A 228 -2.40 7.17 -1.18
CA ARG A 228 -1.73 7.79 -2.31
C ARG A 228 -0.78 8.90 -1.87
N ASN A 229 0.39 8.99 -2.51
CA ASN A 229 1.24 10.18 -2.41
C ASN A 229 0.74 11.26 -3.38
N TYR A 230 0.06 12.28 -2.85
CA TYR A 230 -0.48 13.38 -3.64
C TYR A 230 0.57 14.43 -4.07
N LEU A 231 1.83 14.26 -3.65
CA LEU A 231 2.97 15.02 -4.19
C LEU A 231 3.48 14.43 -5.50
N GLU A 232 3.20 13.13 -5.75
CA GLU A 232 3.57 12.45 -6.99
C GLU A 232 2.54 12.69 -8.08
N PRO A 233 2.97 12.98 -9.32
CA PRO A 233 2.08 13.06 -10.46
C PRO A 233 1.48 11.69 -10.80
N GLY A 234 0.48 11.67 -11.69
CA GLY A 234 -0.15 10.45 -12.18
C GLY A 234 -1.51 10.19 -11.54
N SER A 235 -2.12 9.10 -11.93
CA SER A 235 -3.46 8.67 -11.50
C SER A 235 -3.39 7.31 -10.83
N ILE A 236 -4.32 7.02 -9.93
CA ILE A 236 -4.55 5.66 -9.50
C ILE A 236 -5.08 4.88 -10.70
N GLN A 237 -4.53 3.71 -10.93
CA GLN A 237 -4.90 2.82 -12.02
C GLN A 237 -5.54 1.55 -11.46
N ILE A 238 -6.74 1.26 -11.96
CA ILE A 238 -7.49 0.04 -11.65
C ILE A 238 -7.60 -0.73 -12.96
N ALA A 239 -6.86 -1.81 -13.09
CA ALA A 239 -6.74 -2.57 -14.31
C ALA A 239 -7.24 -4.01 -14.11
N LEU A 240 -8.27 -4.40 -14.86
CA LEU A 240 -8.81 -5.76 -14.85
C LEU A 240 -8.24 -6.53 -16.04
N PHE A 241 -7.56 -7.63 -15.76
CA PHE A 241 -7.02 -8.57 -16.72
C PHE A 241 -7.82 -9.88 -16.71
N SER A 242 -7.51 -10.79 -17.62
CA SER A 242 -8.13 -12.13 -17.66
C SER A 242 -7.87 -12.96 -16.40
N ASP A 243 -6.72 -12.75 -15.75
CA ASP A 243 -6.24 -13.53 -14.60
C ASP A 243 -6.24 -12.78 -13.27
N ARG A 244 -6.35 -11.45 -13.26
CA ARG A 244 -6.23 -10.63 -12.04
C ARG A 244 -6.87 -9.25 -12.15
N LEU A 245 -7.11 -8.65 -10.99
CA LEU A 245 -7.36 -7.22 -10.80
C LEU A 245 -6.10 -6.59 -10.21
N GLU A 246 -5.56 -5.55 -10.87
CA GLU A 246 -4.46 -4.73 -10.37
C GLU A 246 -4.98 -3.38 -9.88
N VAL A 247 -4.59 -2.96 -8.69
CA VAL A 247 -4.77 -1.58 -8.21
C VAL A 247 -3.39 -0.98 -7.96
N THR A 248 -3.03 0.03 -8.73
CA THR A 248 -1.75 0.73 -8.65
C THR A 248 -1.98 2.17 -8.18
N SER A 249 -1.26 2.58 -7.14
CA SER A 249 -1.35 3.93 -6.56
C SER A 249 0.02 4.59 -6.54
N PRO A 250 0.15 5.86 -6.97
CA PRO A 250 1.38 6.62 -6.82
C PRO A 250 1.80 6.76 -5.35
N GLY A 251 3.09 6.55 -5.11
CA GLY A 251 3.70 6.53 -3.78
C GLY A 251 3.86 5.11 -3.25
N GLY A 252 5.10 4.62 -3.18
CA GLY A 252 5.44 3.33 -2.59
C GLY A 252 5.10 3.23 -1.10
N LEU A 253 5.46 2.13 -0.45
CA LEU A 253 5.23 1.93 0.97
C LEU A 253 5.95 2.99 1.81
N MET A 254 5.27 3.48 2.83
CA MET A 254 5.88 4.41 3.78
C MET A 254 7.03 3.73 4.52
N ARG A 255 8.06 4.52 4.84
CA ARG A 255 9.26 4.02 5.51
C ARG A 255 8.95 3.17 6.75
N GLY A 256 9.51 1.96 6.76
CA GLY A 256 9.33 0.98 7.85
C GLY A 256 8.07 0.14 7.75
N VAL A 257 7.26 0.34 6.72
CA VAL A 257 6.20 -0.57 6.28
C VAL A 257 6.80 -1.50 5.24
N THR A 258 6.52 -2.78 5.33
CA THR A 258 6.89 -3.79 4.34
C THR A 258 5.64 -4.61 3.98
N PRO A 259 5.64 -5.32 2.84
CA PRO A 259 4.53 -6.21 2.49
C PRO A 259 4.16 -7.18 3.60
N GLU A 260 5.16 -7.76 4.30
CA GLU A 260 4.94 -8.70 5.41
C GLU A 260 4.22 -8.01 6.57
N LYS A 261 4.69 -6.82 6.97
CA LYS A 261 4.04 -6.04 8.03
C LYS A 261 2.62 -5.59 7.67
N MET A 262 2.37 -5.27 6.38
CA MET A 262 1.01 -4.98 5.91
C MET A 262 0.08 -6.19 6.10
N LYS A 263 0.56 -7.39 5.79
CA LYS A 263 -0.19 -8.64 5.99
C LYS A 263 -0.52 -8.89 7.47
N GLU A 264 0.31 -8.41 8.38
CA GLU A 264 0.09 -8.44 9.84
C GLU A 264 -0.80 -7.29 10.35
N GLY A 265 -1.24 -6.37 9.48
CA GLY A 265 -2.09 -5.24 9.85
C GLY A 265 -1.33 -3.97 10.22
N PHE A 266 -0.01 -3.93 10.02
CA PHE A 266 0.75 -2.71 10.28
C PHE A 266 0.58 -1.73 9.11
N SER A 267 0.11 -0.52 9.42
CA SER A 267 -0.04 0.55 8.43
C SER A 267 0.44 1.89 8.99
N LYS A 268 0.83 2.78 8.10
CA LYS A 268 1.10 4.20 8.42
C LYS A 268 0.20 5.07 7.57
N ILE A 269 -0.37 6.08 8.20
CA ILE A 269 -1.27 7.02 7.54
C ILE A 269 -0.43 8.06 6.80
N ARG A 270 -0.61 8.19 5.48
CA ARG A 270 0.01 9.25 4.65
C ARG A 270 -0.85 10.51 4.60
N ASN A 271 -2.18 10.36 4.55
CA ASN A 271 -3.13 11.46 4.45
C ASN A 271 -4.11 11.40 5.63
N ARG A 272 -3.78 12.11 6.71
CA ARG A 272 -4.47 11.97 8.00
C ARG A 272 -5.89 12.56 7.99
N ALA A 273 -6.09 13.69 7.31
CA ALA A 273 -7.41 14.31 7.21
C ALA A 273 -8.36 13.42 6.40
N LEU A 274 -7.89 12.89 5.26
CA LEU A 274 -8.65 11.94 4.44
C LEU A 274 -8.95 10.65 5.19
N ALA A 275 -7.98 10.09 5.92
CA ALA A 275 -8.21 8.88 6.72
C ALA A 275 -9.30 9.08 7.78
N ASN A 276 -9.35 10.25 8.43
CA ASN A 276 -10.41 10.57 9.38
C ASN A 276 -11.77 10.71 8.68
N ALA A 277 -11.82 11.39 7.53
CA ALA A 277 -13.03 11.56 6.73
C ALA A 277 -13.58 10.21 6.22
N PHE A 278 -12.71 9.35 5.68
CA PHE A 278 -13.07 8.02 5.17
C PHE A 278 -13.56 7.09 6.29
N ALA A 279 -12.92 7.14 7.46
CA ALA A 279 -13.38 6.35 8.60
C ALA A 279 -14.75 6.81 9.13
N TYR A 280 -15.02 8.12 9.14
CA TYR A 280 -16.34 8.64 9.46
C TYR A 280 -17.41 8.18 8.46
N MET A 281 -17.05 8.15 7.16
CA MET A 281 -17.92 7.67 6.09
C MET A 281 -18.04 6.14 5.99
N ASN A 282 -17.42 5.39 6.90
CA ASN A 282 -17.35 3.92 6.89
C ASN A 282 -16.78 3.36 5.57
N LEU A 283 -15.80 4.06 4.98
CA LEU A 283 -15.10 3.64 3.77
C LEU A 283 -13.84 2.84 4.08
N ILE A 284 -13.22 3.07 5.25
CA ILE A 284 -12.04 2.34 5.75
C ILE A 284 -12.17 2.08 7.25
N GLU A 285 -11.43 1.09 7.73
CA GLU A 285 -11.23 0.83 9.16
C GLU A 285 -9.90 1.43 9.64
N LYS A 286 -9.86 1.95 10.89
CA LYS A 286 -8.66 2.64 11.42
C LYS A 286 -7.60 1.72 12.03
N TRP A 287 -7.91 0.45 12.30
CA TRP A 287 -7.09 -0.44 13.11
C TRP A 287 -6.08 -1.28 12.32
N GLY A 288 -5.88 -0.98 11.03
CA GLY A 288 -5.00 -1.78 10.17
C GLY A 288 -5.56 -3.15 9.78
N SER A 289 -6.82 -3.41 10.09
CA SER A 289 -7.52 -4.67 9.81
C SER A 289 -7.86 -4.89 8.33
N GLY A 290 -7.77 -3.84 7.49
CA GLY A 290 -8.18 -3.87 6.09
C GLY A 290 -7.44 -4.92 5.27
N PHE A 291 -6.10 -4.90 5.26
CA PHE A 291 -5.33 -5.87 4.47
C PHE A 291 -5.42 -7.31 5.00
N PRO A 292 -5.32 -7.58 6.32
CA PRO A 292 -5.63 -8.90 6.87
C PRO A 292 -7.00 -9.44 6.49
N ARG A 293 -8.02 -8.56 6.40
CA ARG A 293 -9.36 -8.94 5.92
C ARG A 293 -9.33 -9.33 4.45
N ILE A 294 -8.66 -8.57 3.58
CA ILE A 294 -8.48 -8.93 2.16
C ILE A 294 -7.85 -10.32 2.01
N LEU A 295 -6.81 -10.63 2.79
CA LEU A 295 -6.16 -11.94 2.78
C LEU A 295 -7.12 -13.06 3.17
N ARG A 296 -7.92 -12.86 4.23
CA ARG A 296 -8.92 -13.82 4.69
C ARG A 296 -10.00 -14.04 3.64
N ASP A 297 -10.57 -12.95 3.11
CA ASP A 297 -11.65 -13.01 2.12
C ASP A 297 -11.19 -13.74 0.85
N CYS A 298 -9.97 -13.46 0.36
CA CYS A 298 -9.40 -14.19 -0.77
C CYS A 298 -9.24 -15.69 -0.47
N ARG A 299 -8.81 -16.06 0.74
CA ARG A 299 -8.71 -17.46 1.17
C ARG A 299 -10.08 -18.14 1.22
N ASP A 300 -11.09 -17.45 1.79
CA ASP A 300 -12.45 -17.96 1.90
C ASP A 300 -13.11 -18.14 0.51
N TYR A 301 -12.69 -17.34 -0.47
CA TYR A 301 -13.08 -17.50 -1.88
C TYR A 301 -12.26 -18.57 -2.62
N GLY A 302 -11.24 -19.15 -1.97
CA GLY A 302 -10.33 -20.12 -2.59
C GLY A 302 -9.48 -19.52 -3.72
N LEU A 303 -9.11 -18.26 -3.56
CA LEU A 303 -8.24 -17.52 -4.48
C LEU A 303 -6.78 -17.60 -4.02
N ARG A 304 -5.87 -17.36 -4.96
CA ARG A 304 -4.45 -17.14 -4.65
C ARG A 304 -4.31 -15.93 -3.73
N GLU A 305 -3.32 -15.98 -2.83
CA GLU A 305 -2.98 -14.85 -1.95
C GLU A 305 -2.68 -13.58 -2.77
N PRO A 306 -3.21 -12.43 -2.35
CA PRO A 306 -2.91 -11.15 -2.96
C PRO A 306 -1.41 -10.84 -2.96
N GLU A 307 -0.92 -10.32 -4.08
CA GLU A 307 0.47 -9.93 -4.23
C GLU A 307 0.64 -8.43 -4.03
N ILE A 308 1.62 -8.03 -3.23
CA ILE A 308 1.97 -6.63 -2.97
C ILE A 308 3.31 -6.35 -3.62
N LEU A 309 3.32 -5.39 -4.54
CA LEU A 309 4.51 -4.97 -5.28
C LEU A 309 4.80 -3.50 -5.00
N ASP A 310 5.95 -3.24 -4.38
CA ASP A 310 6.46 -1.89 -4.15
C ASP A 310 7.47 -1.59 -5.26
N PHE A 311 7.00 -0.90 -6.30
CA PHE A 311 7.87 -0.37 -7.35
C PHE A 311 8.41 0.97 -6.89
N ASP A 312 9.60 1.31 -7.24
CA ASP A 312 10.27 2.57 -6.93
C ASP A 312 9.43 3.83 -7.25
N GLY A 313 8.43 4.11 -6.41
CA GLY A 313 7.49 5.22 -6.57
C GLY A 313 6.01 4.85 -6.60
N ASP A 314 5.64 3.61 -6.92
CA ASP A 314 4.26 3.15 -6.98
C ASP A 314 4.04 1.90 -6.13
N LEU A 315 2.86 1.80 -5.51
CA LEU A 315 2.39 0.59 -4.84
C LEU A 315 1.33 -0.09 -5.69
N ARG A 316 1.53 -1.37 -6.01
CA ARG A 316 0.54 -2.20 -6.71
C ARG A 316 0.11 -3.37 -5.83
N VAL A 317 -1.18 -3.64 -5.83
CA VAL A 317 -1.75 -4.85 -5.24
C VAL A 317 -2.53 -5.61 -6.32
N ASN A 318 -2.25 -6.91 -6.44
CA ASN A 318 -2.89 -7.82 -7.38
C ASN A 318 -3.84 -8.75 -6.62
N LEU A 319 -5.10 -8.81 -7.03
CA LEU A 319 -6.06 -9.84 -6.64
C LEU A 319 -6.24 -10.80 -7.82
N TYR A 320 -5.90 -12.07 -7.62
CA TYR A 320 -5.95 -13.08 -8.68
C TYR A 320 -7.35 -13.66 -8.83
N ARG A 321 -7.79 -13.82 -10.08
CA ARG A 321 -9.04 -14.48 -10.46
C ARG A 321 -8.82 -16.00 -10.52
N LYS A 322 -9.89 -16.78 -10.42
CA LYS A 322 -9.83 -18.21 -10.74
C LYS A 322 -9.68 -18.36 -12.26
N THR A 323 -8.59 -18.93 -12.70
CA THR A 323 -8.43 -19.38 -14.09
C THR A 323 -8.82 -20.86 -14.17
N ASP A 324 -9.37 -21.30 -15.30
CA ASP A 324 -9.78 -22.70 -15.51
C ASP A 324 -8.65 -23.73 -15.30
N GLN A 325 -7.40 -23.26 -15.22
CA GLN A 325 -6.22 -24.08 -14.91
C GLN A 325 -6.04 -24.37 -13.41
N THR A 326 -6.81 -23.74 -12.51
CA THR A 326 -6.68 -23.92 -11.06
C THR A 326 -7.64 -24.97 -10.50
N THR A 327 -8.40 -25.70 -11.33
CA THR A 327 -9.44 -26.67 -10.91
C THR A 327 -8.87 -28.01 -10.45
N ASP A 328 -7.56 -28.23 -10.43
CA ASP A 328 -6.96 -29.53 -10.11
C ASP A 328 -6.34 -29.66 -8.71
N GLN A 329 -6.71 -28.80 -7.76
CA GLN A 329 -6.33 -29.01 -6.34
C GLN A 329 -7.54 -28.95 -5.40
N THR A 330 -8.51 -29.85 -5.60
CA THR A 330 -9.44 -30.23 -4.53
C THR A 330 -8.75 -31.29 -3.66
N PRO A 331 -8.72 -31.16 -2.34
CA PRO A 331 -8.33 -32.26 -1.46
C PRO A 331 -9.35 -33.39 -1.63
N LYS A 332 -8.92 -34.53 -2.13
CA LYS A 332 -9.70 -35.76 -2.10
C LYS A 332 -9.98 -36.09 -0.65
N THR A 333 -11.24 -36.07 -0.28
CA THR A 333 -11.74 -36.63 0.95
C THR A 333 -11.57 -38.15 0.85
N ASP A 334 -10.65 -38.72 1.62
CA ASP A 334 -10.45 -40.14 1.76
C ASP A 334 -11.66 -40.75 2.43
N GLN A 335 -12.34 -41.64 1.69
CA GLN A 335 -13.20 -42.65 2.28
C GLN A 335 -12.33 -43.77 2.81
N THR A 336 -12.48 -44.00 4.10
CA THR A 336 -11.96 -45.09 4.91
C THR A 336 -12.25 -46.45 4.30
N THR A 337 -11.22 -47.31 4.17
CA THR A 337 -11.34 -48.73 4.45
C THR A 337 -10.02 -49.29 4.97
N ASP A 338 -10.13 -49.95 6.12
CA ASP A 338 -9.09 -50.65 6.87
C ASP A 338 -8.27 -51.65 6.04
N GLN A 339 -6.97 -51.75 6.31
CA GLN A 339 -6.34 -52.96 6.86
C GLN A 339 -4.83 -52.85 7.03
N THR A 340 -4.46 -52.95 8.30
CA THR A 340 -3.34 -53.69 8.94
C THR A 340 -1.91 -53.69 8.37
N ALA A 341 -1.05 -53.21 9.25
CA ALA A 341 0.18 -53.83 9.80
C ALA A 341 1.55 -53.49 9.21
N ASN A 342 2.33 -53.00 10.14
CA ASN A 342 3.75 -53.30 10.51
C ASN A 342 4.87 -52.35 10.05
N GLN A 343 5.35 -51.65 11.13
CA GLN A 343 6.74 -51.53 11.60
C GLN A 343 7.78 -50.92 10.62
N THR A 344 8.51 -49.94 10.91
CA THR A 344 9.47 -49.58 11.97
C THR A 344 10.32 -48.40 11.54
N LYS A 345 10.52 -47.45 12.48
CA LYS A 345 11.74 -46.68 12.82
C LYS A 345 12.41 -45.74 11.83
N ASN A 346 12.44 -44.53 12.32
CA ASN A 346 13.56 -43.64 12.63
C ASN A 346 13.89 -42.46 11.70
N THR A 347 13.82 -41.34 12.36
CA THR A 347 14.74 -40.18 12.55
C THR A 347 14.79 -39.13 11.46
N ASP A 348 14.34 -37.96 11.94
CA ASP A 348 14.88 -36.60 11.74
C ASP A 348 15.54 -36.23 10.41
N GLN A 349 14.93 -35.28 9.71
CA GLN A 349 15.57 -34.01 9.41
C GLN A 349 14.59 -33.09 8.67
N THR A 350 14.35 -31.93 9.27
CA THR A 350 13.75 -30.73 8.70
C THR A 350 14.59 -30.26 7.48
N GLY A 351 13.95 -30.20 6.31
CA GLY A 351 14.54 -29.61 5.12
C GLY A 351 13.43 -29.25 4.14
N THR A 352 13.01 -27.99 4.15
CA THR A 352 12.11 -27.43 3.15
C THR A 352 12.82 -27.37 1.79
N ASN A 353 12.59 -28.34 0.93
CA ASN A 353 13.06 -28.30 -0.47
C ASN A 353 12.03 -27.53 -1.33
N LEU A 354 12.28 -26.23 -1.49
CA LEU A 354 11.75 -25.47 -2.62
C LEU A 354 12.63 -25.81 -3.84
N SER A 355 12.17 -26.70 -4.70
CA SER A 355 12.83 -26.96 -5.99
C SER A 355 12.49 -25.83 -6.97
N VAL A 356 13.23 -24.73 -6.89
CA VAL A 356 13.28 -23.75 -7.98
C VAL A 356 14.06 -24.37 -9.11
N LYS A 357 13.46 -24.57 -10.29
CA LYS A 357 14.18 -24.95 -11.50
C LYS A 357 15.04 -23.75 -11.94
N LEU A 358 16.32 -23.83 -11.67
CA LEU A 358 17.32 -22.87 -12.12
C LEU A 358 17.61 -23.09 -13.61
N ASN A 359 17.92 -22.03 -14.34
CA ASN A 359 18.44 -22.15 -15.70
C ASN A 359 19.94 -22.49 -15.65
N ASP A 360 20.50 -22.93 -16.80
CA ASP A 360 21.88 -23.40 -16.89
C ASP A 360 22.91 -22.37 -16.39
N LYS A 361 22.63 -21.09 -16.55
CA LYS A 361 23.48 -19.97 -16.07
C LYS A 361 23.39 -19.80 -14.57
N GLU A 362 22.22 -19.89 -14.00
CA GLU A 362 21.99 -19.80 -12.54
C GLU A 362 22.60 -21.00 -11.82
N GLU A 363 22.56 -22.18 -12.41
CA GLU A 363 23.25 -23.38 -11.91
C GLU A 363 24.76 -23.20 -11.93
N ALA A 364 25.33 -22.64 -12.98
CA ALA A 364 26.77 -22.37 -13.08
C ALA A 364 27.24 -21.36 -12.03
N ILE A 365 26.47 -20.30 -11.82
CA ILE A 365 26.72 -19.29 -10.76
C ILE A 365 26.64 -19.92 -9.39
N LEU A 366 25.61 -20.71 -9.11
CA LEU A 366 25.42 -21.38 -7.81
C LEU A 366 26.54 -22.35 -7.51
N ALA A 367 26.95 -23.16 -8.50
CA ALA A 367 28.06 -24.09 -8.37
C ALA A 367 29.40 -23.38 -8.11
N TYR A 368 29.61 -22.21 -8.71
CA TYR A 368 30.82 -21.41 -8.48
C TYR A 368 30.84 -20.81 -7.07
N ILE A 369 29.72 -20.25 -6.60
CA ILE A 369 29.58 -19.68 -5.25
C ILE A 369 29.76 -20.76 -4.17
N GLN A 370 29.20 -21.97 -4.39
CA GLN A 370 29.39 -23.09 -3.45
C GLN A 370 30.87 -23.50 -3.30
N LYS A 371 31.66 -23.39 -4.37
CA LYS A 371 33.09 -23.68 -4.32
C LYS A 371 33.94 -22.55 -3.72
N LYS A 372 33.50 -21.31 -3.89
CA LYS A 372 34.22 -20.09 -3.41
C LYS A 372 33.21 -19.08 -2.86
N PRO A 373 32.77 -19.24 -1.61
CA PRO A 373 31.74 -18.39 -0.99
C PRO A 373 32.09 -16.91 -0.86
N ASP A 374 33.39 -16.57 -0.84
CA ASP A 374 33.87 -15.20 -0.66
C ASP A 374 34.19 -14.48 -1.98
N SER A 375 33.73 -15.02 -3.13
CA SER A 375 34.01 -14.46 -4.45
C SER A 375 33.25 -13.15 -4.67
N THR A 376 33.91 -12.20 -5.32
CA THR A 376 33.32 -10.94 -5.77
C THR A 376 32.43 -11.15 -7.00
N GLN A 377 31.52 -10.22 -7.26
CA GLN A 377 30.62 -10.23 -8.41
C GLN A 377 31.39 -10.28 -9.76
N SER A 378 32.54 -9.59 -9.82
CA SER A 378 33.41 -9.59 -10.98
C SER A 378 34.11 -10.94 -11.23
N GLU A 379 34.51 -11.63 -10.18
CA GLU A 379 35.11 -12.98 -10.27
C GLU A 379 34.09 -14.02 -10.71
N ILE A 380 32.84 -13.91 -10.22
CA ILE A 380 31.74 -14.79 -10.64
C ILE A 380 31.42 -14.58 -12.13
N ALA A 381 31.31 -13.33 -12.56
CA ALA A 381 31.04 -13.00 -13.98
C ALA A 381 32.15 -13.50 -14.91
N MET A 382 33.42 -13.34 -14.54
CA MET A 382 34.55 -13.87 -15.33
C MET A 382 34.56 -15.41 -15.41
N ALA A 383 34.24 -16.08 -14.31
CA ALA A 383 34.30 -17.54 -14.22
C ALA A 383 33.09 -18.22 -14.90
N THR A 384 31.96 -17.55 -15.02
CA THR A 384 30.74 -18.07 -15.61
C THR A 384 30.48 -17.55 -17.05
N SER A 385 31.41 -16.75 -17.57
CA SER A 385 31.34 -16.14 -18.94
C SER A 385 30.08 -15.27 -19.14
N LEU A 386 29.68 -14.54 -18.11
CA LEU A 386 28.54 -13.61 -18.08
C LEU A 386 28.97 -12.17 -17.94
#